data_fdfdfbd72079da1234ba458ce8c9d207
#
_entry.id   fdfdfbd72079da1234ba458ce8c9d207
#
_cell.length_a   1.000
_cell.length_b   1.000
_cell.length_c   1.000
_cell.angle_alpha   90.00
_cell.angle_beta   90.00
_cell.angle_gamma   90.00
#
_symmetry.space_group_name_H-M   'P 1'
#
loop_
_entity.id
_entity.type
_entity.pdbx_description
1 polymer ?
#
loop_
_entity_poly.entity_id
_entity_poly.type
_entity_poly.pdbx_seq_one_letter_code
_entity_poly.pdbx_strand_id
1 'polypeptide(L)'
;MKRIVRSLVVLLLLLAAALVGGSLYMLSYSLRPDATMRAKNASSYEYMYGEYPFLRPWVDSLERAGALRDTVITGDEGERLHALYAAAPRPTDRTAVIVHGYTDNAVRMLMIGYLYNHDLGYNILLPDLYYHGRSEGRAIRMGWKDRLDVLRWMDVANDIFGGDTRMVVHGISMGAATTMMVSGEEQRPYVKCFVEDCGYTSVRDQFAKELKEQFGLPAFPLLDVASWLCGLKYGWTFGEASSLEQVKKSRLPMLFIPVSYTHLT
;
A
#
# COMPACT_ATOMS: atom_id res chain seq x y z
N MET A 1 -9.55 -2.82 54.57
CA MET A 1 -8.86 -1.88 53.67
C MET A 1 -7.73 -2.53 52.87
N LYS A 2 -6.66 -3.08 53.43
CA LYS A 2 -5.51 -3.63 52.66
C LYS A 2 -5.85 -4.74 51.66
N ARG A 3 -6.80 -5.62 51.97
CA ARG A 3 -7.28 -6.71 51.03
C ARG A 3 -8.04 -6.14 49.84
N ILE A 4 -8.93 -5.18 50.03
CA ILE A 4 -9.70 -4.52 48.97
C ILE A 4 -8.74 -3.78 48.01
N VAL A 5 -7.79 -3.02 48.55
CA VAL A 5 -6.79 -2.34 47.72
C VAL A 5 -5.96 -3.33 46.90
N ARG A 6 -5.53 -4.45 47.52
CA ARG A 6 -4.82 -5.52 46.78
C ARG A 6 -5.68 -6.08 45.63
N SER A 7 -6.95 -6.39 45.90
CA SER A 7 -7.85 -6.92 44.88
C SER A 7 -8.06 -5.92 43.74
N LEU A 8 -8.22 -4.63 44.02
CA LEU A 8 -8.32 -3.58 43.02
C LEU A 8 -7.05 -3.45 42.18
N VAL A 9 -5.88 -3.48 42.81
CA VAL A 9 -4.59 -3.45 42.07
C VAL A 9 -4.44 -4.64 41.15
N VAL A 10 -4.76 -5.87 41.62
CA VAL A 10 -4.71 -7.07 40.79
C VAL A 10 -5.70 -6.96 39.62
N LEU A 11 -6.92 -6.49 39.85
CA LEU A 11 -7.90 -6.30 38.78
C LEU A 11 -7.41 -5.30 37.72
N LEU A 12 -6.84 -4.18 38.13
CA LEU A 12 -6.29 -3.15 37.23
C LEU A 12 -5.11 -3.74 36.40
N LEU A 13 -4.24 -4.52 37.02
CA LEU A 13 -3.14 -5.18 36.31
C LEU A 13 -3.66 -6.20 35.29
N LEU A 14 -4.70 -6.95 35.61
CA LEU A 14 -5.32 -7.91 34.66
C LEU A 14 -6.00 -7.18 33.50
N LEU A 15 -6.69 -6.07 33.75
CA LEU A 15 -7.30 -5.23 32.71
C LEU A 15 -6.24 -4.60 31.79
N ALA A 16 -5.15 -4.10 32.38
CA ALA A 16 -4.01 -3.57 31.61
C ALA A 16 -3.36 -4.67 30.74
N ALA A 17 -3.12 -5.84 31.30
CA ALA A 17 -2.57 -6.98 30.56
C ALA A 17 -3.49 -7.44 29.43
N ALA A 18 -4.81 -7.49 29.66
CA ALA A 18 -5.79 -7.81 28.63
C ALA A 18 -5.82 -6.76 27.51
N LEU A 19 -5.73 -5.46 27.86
CA LEU A 19 -5.68 -4.37 26.88
C LEU A 19 -4.42 -4.45 26.01
N VAL A 20 -3.25 -4.63 26.63
CA VAL A 20 -1.98 -4.79 25.90
C VAL A 20 -1.99 -6.03 25.04
N GLY A 21 -2.46 -7.17 25.56
CA GLY A 21 -2.57 -8.42 24.80
C GLY A 21 -3.53 -8.30 23.62
N GLY A 22 -4.70 -7.69 23.82
CA GLY A 22 -5.66 -7.40 22.76
C GLY A 22 -5.09 -6.46 21.69
N SER A 23 -4.39 -5.40 22.11
CA SER A 23 -3.73 -4.47 21.18
C SER A 23 -2.63 -5.14 20.36
N LEU A 24 -1.81 -6.01 20.96
CA LEU A 24 -0.78 -6.79 20.26
C LEU A 24 -1.41 -7.78 19.27
N TYR A 25 -2.51 -8.43 19.65
CA TYR A 25 -3.26 -9.31 18.76
C TYR A 25 -3.78 -8.54 17.55
N MET A 26 -4.46 -7.41 17.75
CA MET A 26 -4.98 -6.56 16.66
C MET A 26 -3.86 -6.04 15.76
N LEU A 27 -2.75 -5.63 16.34
CA LEU A 27 -1.58 -5.19 15.59
C LEU A 27 -1.00 -6.31 14.72
N SER A 28 -0.91 -7.53 15.25
CA SER A 28 -0.47 -8.70 14.50
C SER A 28 -1.48 -9.08 13.41
N TYR A 29 -2.76 -9.08 13.72
CA TYR A 29 -3.84 -9.38 12.78
C TYR A 29 -3.83 -8.43 11.56
N SER A 30 -3.69 -7.12 11.82
CA SER A 30 -3.75 -6.11 10.76
C SER A 30 -2.43 -5.93 9.99
N LEU A 31 -1.29 -6.05 10.64
CA LEU A 31 0.00 -5.77 9.99
C LEU A 31 0.77 -7.02 9.56
N ARG A 32 0.36 -8.20 10.03
CA ARG A 32 0.98 -9.48 9.68
C ARG A 32 -0.07 -10.51 9.28
N PRO A 33 -0.96 -10.18 8.32
CA PRO A 33 -1.85 -11.19 7.78
C PRO A 33 -1.03 -12.33 7.19
N ASP A 34 -1.60 -13.49 7.11
CA ASP A 34 -1.01 -14.79 6.88
C ASP A 34 0.24 -14.81 5.96
N ALA A 35 1.23 -15.66 6.31
CA ALA A 35 2.50 -15.86 5.59
C ALA A 35 2.32 -16.27 4.10
N THR A 36 1.13 -16.68 3.69
CA THR A 36 0.78 -17.00 2.30
C THR A 36 0.80 -15.78 1.35
N MET A 37 0.88 -14.56 1.87
CA MET A 37 0.96 -13.35 1.02
C MET A 37 2.16 -13.35 0.07
N ARG A 38 3.29 -13.95 0.48
CA ARG A 38 4.51 -14.05 -0.34
C ARG A 38 4.42 -15.09 -1.46
N ALA A 39 3.52 -16.07 -1.36
CA ALA A 39 3.40 -17.17 -2.33
C ALA A 39 2.33 -16.93 -3.41
N LYS A 40 1.68 -15.75 -3.41
CA LYS A 40 0.46 -15.50 -4.19
C LYS A 40 0.67 -15.17 -5.67
N ASN A 41 1.89 -15.05 -6.20
CA ASN A 41 2.04 -14.58 -7.59
C ASN A 41 1.35 -15.51 -8.60
N ALA A 42 1.53 -16.83 -8.52
CA ALA A 42 0.86 -17.76 -9.44
C ALA A 42 -0.67 -17.67 -9.32
N SER A 43 -1.21 -17.70 -8.09
CA SER A 43 -2.64 -17.56 -7.84
C SER A 43 -3.17 -16.16 -8.21
N SER A 44 -2.33 -15.13 -8.19
CA SER A 44 -2.70 -13.79 -8.66
C SER A 44 -2.87 -13.72 -10.17
N TYR A 45 -2.00 -14.38 -10.94
CA TYR A 45 -2.20 -14.49 -12.39
C TYR A 45 -3.49 -15.25 -12.74
N GLU A 46 -3.74 -16.40 -12.10
CA GLU A 46 -4.96 -17.17 -12.30
C GLU A 46 -6.21 -16.35 -11.96
N TYR A 47 -6.20 -15.65 -10.83
CA TYR A 47 -7.27 -14.75 -10.43
C TYR A 47 -7.49 -13.65 -11.48
N MET A 48 -6.42 -12.95 -11.89
CA MET A 48 -6.51 -11.86 -12.85
C MET A 48 -7.02 -12.31 -14.22
N TYR A 49 -6.61 -13.49 -14.68
CA TYR A 49 -7.09 -14.04 -15.94
C TYR A 49 -8.53 -14.55 -15.85
N GLY A 50 -8.99 -14.97 -14.67
CA GLY A 50 -10.38 -15.33 -14.44
C GLY A 50 -11.30 -14.11 -14.43
N GLU A 51 -10.95 -13.07 -13.69
CA GLU A 51 -11.74 -11.84 -13.56
C GLU A 51 -11.65 -10.95 -14.82
N TYR A 52 -10.48 -10.92 -15.47
CA TYR A 52 -10.17 -10.05 -16.61
C TYR A 52 -9.54 -10.86 -17.75
N PRO A 53 -10.32 -11.68 -18.49
CA PRO A 53 -9.79 -12.58 -19.52
C PRO A 53 -9.01 -11.88 -20.64
N PHE A 54 -9.29 -10.60 -20.89
CA PHE A 54 -8.59 -9.78 -21.89
C PHE A 54 -7.11 -9.50 -21.52
N LEU A 55 -6.73 -9.67 -20.26
CA LEU A 55 -5.34 -9.49 -19.83
C LEU A 55 -4.40 -10.57 -20.34
N ARG A 56 -4.87 -11.82 -20.44
CA ARG A 56 -4.03 -12.94 -20.81
C ARG A 56 -3.32 -12.74 -22.17
N PRO A 57 -4.01 -12.42 -23.29
CA PRO A 57 -3.32 -12.21 -24.57
C PRO A 57 -2.32 -11.06 -24.52
N TRP A 58 -2.58 -10.02 -23.76
CA TRP A 58 -1.65 -8.90 -23.61
C TRP A 58 -0.42 -9.30 -22.80
N VAL A 59 -0.58 -9.93 -21.63
CA VAL A 59 0.55 -10.40 -20.80
C VAL A 59 1.39 -11.41 -21.58
N ASP A 60 0.76 -12.41 -22.23
CA ASP A 60 1.45 -13.38 -23.09
C ASP A 60 2.25 -12.70 -24.22
N SER A 61 1.75 -11.57 -24.73
CA SER A 61 2.47 -10.80 -25.76
C SER A 61 3.70 -10.09 -25.21
N LEU A 62 3.59 -9.52 -23.99
CA LEU A 62 4.70 -8.87 -23.30
C LEU A 62 5.78 -9.88 -22.90
N GLU A 63 5.39 -11.05 -22.40
CA GLU A 63 6.31 -12.12 -22.02
C GLU A 63 7.07 -12.67 -23.24
N ARG A 64 6.38 -12.97 -24.35
CA ARG A 64 7.01 -13.41 -25.60
C ARG A 64 8.00 -12.39 -26.16
N ALA A 65 7.70 -11.11 -25.99
CA ALA A 65 8.59 -10.03 -26.41
C ALA A 65 9.72 -9.74 -25.39
N GLY A 66 9.73 -10.40 -24.23
CA GLY A 66 10.64 -10.09 -23.12
C GLY A 66 10.46 -8.65 -22.60
N ALA A 67 9.24 -8.08 -22.76
CA ALA A 67 8.92 -6.71 -22.43
C ALA A 67 8.44 -6.55 -20.99
N LEU A 68 7.75 -7.55 -20.42
CA LEU A 68 7.42 -7.60 -18.98
C LEU A 68 8.65 -8.11 -18.23
N ARG A 69 9.18 -7.26 -17.37
CA ARG A 69 10.46 -7.51 -16.69
C ARG A 69 10.35 -7.25 -15.19
N ASP A 70 11.25 -7.89 -14.45
CA ASP A 70 11.44 -7.66 -13.02
C ASP A 70 12.59 -6.66 -12.78
N THR A 71 12.46 -5.90 -11.68
CA THR A 71 13.55 -5.11 -11.13
C THR A 71 13.52 -5.16 -9.60
N VAL A 72 14.66 -4.86 -8.97
CA VAL A 72 14.82 -4.93 -7.52
C VAL A 72 15.61 -3.75 -7.03
N ILE A 73 15.20 -3.17 -5.90
CA ILE A 73 15.99 -2.20 -5.12
C ILE A 73 16.25 -2.73 -3.72
N THR A 74 17.25 -2.17 -3.06
CA THR A 74 17.47 -2.42 -1.62
C THR A 74 16.75 -1.35 -0.82
N GLY A 75 15.90 -1.75 0.12
CA GLY A 75 15.20 -0.87 1.04
C GLY A 75 16.10 -0.27 2.11
N ASP A 76 15.55 0.61 2.95
CA ASP A 76 16.32 1.33 3.96
C ASP A 76 16.83 0.43 5.11
N GLU A 77 16.15 -0.71 5.35
CA GLU A 77 16.55 -1.70 6.36
C GLU A 77 17.35 -2.87 5.74
N GLY A 78 17.76 -2.75 4.45
CA GLY A 78 18.53 -3.77 3.72
C GLY A 78 17.69 -4.85 3.03
N GLU A 79 16.36 -4.74 3.10
CA GLU A 79 15.42 -5.67 2.45
C GLU A 79 15.41 -5.53 0.92
N ARG A 80 15.13 -6.62 0.24
CA ARG A 80 14.90 -6.64 -1.21
C ARG A 80 13.47 -6.24 -1.51
N LEU A 81 13.29 -5.14 -2.24
CA LEU A 81 12.00 -4.71 -2.77
C LEU A 81 11.95 -4.99 -4.27
N HIS A 82 10.82 -5.48 -4.74
CA HIS A 82 10.60 -5.95 -6.10
C HIS A 82 9.57 -5.08 -6.83
N ALA A 83 9.72 -4.94 -8.14
CA ALA A 83 8.69 -4.39 -9.02
C ALA A 83 8.67 -5.10 -10.37
N LEU A 84 7.50 -5.14 -11.00
CA LEU A 84 7.31 -5.43 -12.41
C LEU A 84 7.38 -4.13 -13.21
N TYR A 85 7.89 -4.18 -14.44
CA TYR A 85 7.82 -3.04 -15.35
C TYR A 85 7.68 -3.48 -16.80
N ALA A 86 7.09 -2.62 -17.62
CA ALA A 86 7.02 -2.82 -19.07
C ALA A 86 7.12 -1.48 -19.81
N ALA A 87 7.91 -1.45 -20.87
CA ALA A 87 7.92 -0.31 -21.78
C ALA A 87 6.62 -0.24 -22.59
N ALA A 88 6.26 0.96 -23.01
CA ALA A 88 5.14 1.17 -23.92
C ALA A 88 5.39 0.48 -25.27
N PRO A 89 4.31 0.11 -26.00
CA PRO A 89 4.43 -0.50 -27.34
C PRO A 89 5.12 0.41 -28.37
N ARG A 90 5.14 1.72 -28.12
CA ARG A 90 5.83 2.74 -28.94
C ARG A 90 6.62 3.66 -28.00
N PRO A 91 7.76 4.21 -28.47
CA PRO A 91 8.54 5.15 -27.66
C PRO A 91 7.69 6.31 -27.15
N THR A 92 7.79 6.59 -25.86
CA THR A 92 7.06 7.65 -25.15
C THR A 92 7.83 8.12 -23.93
N ASP A 93 7.64 9.38 -23.53
CA ASP A 93 8.08 9.94 -22.26
C ASP A 93 7.07 9.72 -21.12
N ARG A 94 5.86 9.21 -21.43
CA ARG A 94 4.79 9.01 -20.44
C ARG A 94 5.01 7.74 -19.63
N THR A 95 4.99 7.87 -18.31
CA THR A 95 5.24 6.75 -17.38
C THR A 95 4.19 6.74 -16.28
N ALA A 96 3.69 5.54 -15.91
CA ALA A 96 2.82 5.34 -14.77
C ALA A 96 3.49 4.42 -13.73
N VAL A 97 3.56 4.88 -12.48
CA VAL A 97 3.87 4.04 -11.31
C VAL A 97 2.55 3.67 -10.65
N ILE A 98 2.25 2.37 -10.52
CA ILE A 98 0.93 1.86 -10.12
C ILE A 98 1.06 1.08 -8.82
N VAL A 99 0.47 1.60 -7.73
CA VAL A 99 0.65 1.14 -6.35
C VAL A 99 -0.56 0.33 -5.89
N HIS A 100 -0.31 -0.92 -5.48
CA HIS A 100 -1.35 -1.87 -5.09
C HIS A 100 -1.96 -1.63 -3.70
N GLY A 101 -3.11 -2.26 -3.44
CA GLY A 101 -3.83 -2.22 -2.18
C GLY A 101 -3.28 -3.14 -1.08
N TYR A 102 -3.99 -3.16 0.05
CA TYR A 102 -3.70 -4.02 1.20
C TYR A 102 -3.79 -5.51 0.81
N THR A 103 -2.81 -6.31 1.21
CA THR A 103 -2.67 -7.75 0.89
C THR A 103 -2.66 -8.10 -0.59
N ASP A 104 -2.39 -7.14 -1.45
CA ASP A 104 -2.32 -7.30 -2.90
C ASP A 104 -0.86 -7.35 -3.39
N ASN A 105 -0.61 -7.26 -4.69
CA ASN A 105 0.73 -7.32 -5.27
C ASN A 105 0.78 -6.69 -6.68
N ALA A 106 1.98 -6.57 -7.24
CA ALA A 106 2.22 -6.01 -8.57
C ALA A 106 1.42 -6.72 -9.69
N VAL A 107 1.26 -8.05 -9.62
CA VAL A 107 0.54 -8.83 -10.64
C VAL A 107 -0.93 -8.41 -10.70
N ARG A 108 -1.55 -8.14 -9.56
CA ARG A 108 -2.96 -7.71 -9.52
C ARG A 108 -3.17 -6.29 -10.06
N MET A 109 -2.11 -5.50 -10.12
CA MET A 109 -2.16 -4.17 -10.76
C MET A 109 -2.04 -4.23 -12.28
N LEU A 110 -1.86 -5.40 -12.89
CA LEU A 110 -1.82 -5.54 -14.35
C LEU A 110 -3.11 -5.09 -15.03
N MET A 111 -4.27 -5.09 -14.34
CA MET A 111 -5.52 -4.53 -14.91
C MET A 111 -5.39 -3.02 -15.16
N ILE A 112 -4.83 -2.27 -14.22
CA ILE A 112 -4.56 -0.84 -14.40
C ILE A 112 -3.34 -0.65 -15.31
N GLY A 113 -2.36 -1.57 -15.23
CA GLY A 113 -1.24 -1.64 -16.17
C GLY A 113 -1.69 -1.77 -17.62
N TYR A 114 -2.73 -2.57 -17.89
CA TYR A 114 -3.34 -2.69 -19.21
C TYR A 114 -3.87 -1.35 -19.70
N LEU A 115 -4.67 -0.66 -18.89
CA LEU A 115 -5.19 0.66 -19.25
C LEU A 115 -4.06 1.63 -19.62
N TYR A 116 -3.03 1.72 -18.79
CA TYR A 116 -1.92 2.64 -19.05
C TYR A 116 -1.05 2.20 -20.23
N ASN A 117 -0.63 0.93 -20.27
CA ASN A 117 0.34 0.47 -21.24
C ASN A 117 -0.32 0.17 -22.61
N HIS A 118 -1.38 -0.64 -22.61
CA HIS A 118 -2.04 -1.09 -23.85
C HIS A 118 -2.87 0.04 -24.47
N ASP A 119 -3.77 0.65 -23.67
CA ASP A 119 -4.76 1.59 -24.21
C ASP A 119 -4.20 3.01 -24.35
N LEU A 120 -3.42 3.49 -23.37
CA LEU A 120 -2.91 4.85 -23.32
C LEU A 120 -1.46 4.99 -23.80
N GLY A 121 -0.72 3.88 -23.99
CA GLY A 121 0.65 3.87 -24.49
C GLY A 121 1.65 4.48 -23.52
N TYR A 122 1.57 4.15 -22.23
CA TYR A 122 2.51 4.54 -21.18
C TYR A 122 3.53 3.43 -20.90
N ASN A 123 4.72 3.79 -20.50
CA ASN A 123 5.58 2.91 -19.73
C ASN A 123 4.95 2.67 -18.36
N ILE A 124 5.09 1.48 -17.80
CA ILE A 124 4.51 1.14 -16.48
C ILE A 124 5.56 0.54 -15.55
N LEU A 125 5.46 0.87 -14.26
CA LEU A 125 6.17 0.22 -13.17
C LEU A 125 5.18 -0.08 -12.04
N LEU A 126 5.18 -1.32 -11.56
CA LEU A 126 4.24 -1.90 -10.60
C LEU A 126 5.04 -2.44 -9.42
N PRO A 127 5.27 -1.67 -8.35
CA PRO A 127 6.02 -2.16 -7.20
C PRO A 127 5.20 -3.16 -6.38
N ASP A 128 5.85 -4.19 -5.86
CA ASP A 128 5.40 -4.90 -4.67
C ASP A 128 5.81 -4.05 -3.46
N LEU A 129 4.85 -3.56 -2.70
CA LEU A 129 5.13 -2.81 -1.47
C LEU A 129 5.84 -3.71 -0.44
N TYR A 130 6.47 -3.10 0.53
CA TYR A 130 7.13 -3.81 1.62
C TYR A 130 6.21 -4.87 2.25
N TYR A 131 6.73 -6.08 2.45
CA TYR A 131 6.01 -7.24 2.97
C TYR A 131 4.90 -7.80 2.05
N HIS A 132 4.85 -7.40 0.76
CA HIS A 132 3.89 -7.89 -0.22
C HIS A 132 4.59 -8.54 -1.41
N GLY A 133 3.85 -9.40 -2.13
CA GLY A 133 4.33 -10.04 -3.35
C GLY A 133 5.70 -10.69 -3.20
N ARG A 134 6.67 -10.24 -3.99
CA ARG A 134 8.06 -10.70 -3.96
C ARG A 134 8.99 -9.79 -3.14
N SER A 135 8.46 -8.71 -2.57
CA SER A 135 9.20 -7.84 -1.67
C SER A 135 9.35 -8.47 -0.29
N GLU A 136 10.53 -8.29 0.28
CA GLU A 136 10.80 -8.70 1.67
C GLU A 136 10.15 -7.72 2.65
N GLY A 137 10.15 -8.08 3.94
CA GLY A 137 9.59 -7.25 4.99
C GLY A 137 9.15 -8.06 6.21
N ARG A 138 8.68 -7.37 7.24
CA ARG A 138 8.28 -7.98 8.53
C ARG A 138 6.81 -7.73 8.86
N ALA A 139 6.23 -6.65 8.31
CA ALA A 139 4.86 -6.23 8.57
C ALA A 139 4.41 -5.18 7.55
N ILE A 140 3.13 -5.12 7.24
CA ILE A 140 2.53 -4.08 6.40
C ILE A 140 2.72 -2.71 7.06
N ARG A 141 3.08 -1.70 6.28
CA ARG A 141 3.38 -0.33 6.76
C ARG A 141 2.24 0.66 6.49
N MET A 142 1.11 0.17 5.98
CA MET A 142 -0.12 0.94 5.72
C MET A 142 0.13 2.23 4.92
N GLY A 143 1.03 2.20 3.96
CA GLY A 143 1.38 3.36 3.13
C GLY A 143 2.37 4.34 3.76
N TRP A 144 2.47 4.39 5.09
CA TRP A 144 3.24 5.45 5.76
C TRP A 144 4.75 5.40 5.43
N LYS A 145 5.41 4.28 5.71
CA LYS A 145 6.81 4.12 5.32
C LYS A 145 6.93 3.72 3.83
N ASP A 146 5.93 3.03 3.29
CA ASP A 146 5.88 2.63 1.88
C ASP A 146 5.97 3.84 0.92
N ARG A 147 5.49 5.03 1.34
CA ARG A 147 5.60 6.24 0.53
C ARG A 147 7.05 6.59 0.16
N LEU A 148 8.00 6.30 1.06
CA LEU A 148 9.42 6.55 0.81
C LEU A 148 9.99 5.56 -0.20
N ASP A 149 9.57 4.30 -0.14
CA ASP A 149 9.93 3.30 -1.14
C ASP A 149 9.31 3.62 -2.51
N VAL A 150 8.06 4.12 -2.54
CA VAL A 150 7.41 4.56 -3.80
C VAL A 150 8.16 5.74 -4.43
N LEU A 151 8.64 6.71 -3.66
CA LEU A 151 9.50 7.79 -4.19
C LEU A 151 10.75 7.22 -4.88
N ARG A 152 11.39 6.20 -4.30
CA ARG A 152 12.54 5.52 -4.92
C ARG A 152 12.15 4.75 -6.17
N TRP A 153 10.98 4.09 -6.16
CA TRP A 153 10.44 3.44 -7.35
C TRP A 153 10.11 4.41 -8.47
N MET A 154 9.71 5.64 -8.14
CA MET A 154 9.52 6.71 -9.12
C MET A 154 10.86 7.12 -9.76
N ASP A 155 11.94 7.27 -8.96
CA ASP A 155 13.30 7.54 -9.47
C ASP A 155 13.76 6.38 -10.38
N VAL A 156 13.58 5.13 -9.96
CA VAL A 156 13.93 3.94 -10.76
C VAL A 156 13.14 3.86 -12.07
N ALA A 157 11.82 4.13 -12.03
CA ALA A 157 11.00 4.17 -13.24
C ALA A 157 11.49 5.26 -14.22
N ASN A 158 11.81 6.44 -13.69
CA ASN A 158 12.36 7.52 -14.51
C ASN A 158 13.66 7.09 -15.19
N ASP A 159 14.58 6.47 -14.46
CA ASP A 159 15.88 6.01 -14.98
C ASP A 159 15.72 4.90 -16.03
N ILE A 160 14.87 3.90 -15.78
CA ILE A 160 14.60 2.79 -16.72
C ILE A 160 14.05 3.33 -18.04
N PHE A 161 13.19 4.37 -17.99
CA PHE A 161 12.49 4.88 -19.16
C PHE A 161 13.11 6.16 -19.76
N GLY A 162 14.39 6.41 -19.51
CA GLY A 162 15.19 7.40 -20.25
C GLY A 162 15.55 8.69 -19.51
N GLY A 163 15.19 8.85 -18.25
CA GLY A 163 15.64 9.94 -17.36
C GLY A 163 14.87 11.27 -17.47
N ASP A 164 13.95 11.39 -18.44
CA ASP A 164 13.13 12.60 -18.64
C ASP A 164 11.67 12.23 -18.92
N THR A 165 11.05 11.53 -17.95
CA THR A 165 9.68 11.04 -18.09
C THR A 165 8.65 12.08 -17.64
N ARG A 166 7.40 11.90 -18.09
CA ARG A 166 6.22 12.60 -17.58
C ARG A 166 5.37 11.60 -16.79
N MET A 167 5.54 11.61 -15.48
CA MET A 167 5.06 10.55 -14.61
C MET A 167 3.71 10.87 -13.97
N VAL A 168 2.84 9.87 -13.95
CA VAL A 168 1.66 9.77 -13.08
C VAL A 168 1.90 8.67 -12.04
N VAL A 169 1.48 8.91 -10.80
CA VAL A 169 1.45 7.89 -9.74
C VAL A 169 -0.01 7.56 -9.46
N HIS A 170 -0.39 6.31 -9.65
CA HIS A 170 -1.76 5.82 -9.45
C HIS A 170 -1.78 4.74 -8.36
N GLY A 171 -2.57 4.93 -7.33
CA GLY A 171 -2.74 3.95 -6.27
C GLY A 171 -4.20 3.54 -6.09
N ILE A 172 -4.42 2.29 -5.67
CA ILE A 172 -5.73 1.73 -5.36
C ILE A 172 -5.80 1.37 -3.87
N SER A 173 -6.86 1.76 -3.17
CA SER A 173 -7.12 1.44 -1.76
C SER A 173 -5.94 1.86 -0.85
N MET A 174 -5.25 0.94 -0.16
CA MET A 174 -4.02 1.27 0.57
C MET A 174 -2.96 1.92 -0.33
N GLY A 175 -2.87 1.51 -1.60
CA GLY A 175 -2.00 2.15 -2.59
C GLY A 175 -2.42 3.58 -2.90
N ALA A 176 -3.71 3.89 -2.91
CA ALA A 176 -4.24 5.24 -3.05
C ALA A 176 -3.87 6.11 -1.84
N ALA A 177 -4.03 5.59 -0.63
CA ALA A 177 -3.56 6.25 0.58
C ALA A 177 -2.04 6.49 0.54
N THR A 178 -1.27 5.51 0.07
CA THR A 178 0.18 5.64 -0.15
C THR A 178 0.49 6.75 -1.16
N THR A 179 -0.23 6.80 -2.28
CA THR A 179 -0.09 7.84 -3.32
C THR A 179 -0.41 9.23 -2.78
N MET A 180 -1.47 9.37 -1.98
CA MET A 180 -1.75 10.61 -1.26
C MET A 180 -0.62 11.00 -0.32
N MET A 181 -0.05 10.03 0.42
CA MET A 181 1.09 10.28 1.31
C MET A 181 2.35 10.65 0.53
N VAL A 182 2.61 10.05 -0.62
CA VAL A 182 3.70 10.41 -1.55
C VAL A 182 3.54 11.86 -2.01
N SER A 183 2.32 12.30 -2.34
CA SER A 183 2.08 13.63 -2.90
C SER A 183 2.45 14.79 -1.96
N GLY A 184 2.52 14.50 -0.65
CA GLY A 184 2.93 15.48 0.36
C GLY A 184 4.44 15.60 0.58
N GLU A 185 5.23 14.72 -0.04
CA GLU A 185 6.69 14.76 -0.01
C GLU A 185 7.23 15.70 -1.12
N GLU A 186 8.54 15.99 -1.08
CA GLU A 186 9.18 16.78 -2.14
C GLU A 186 9.15 16.01 -3.47
N GLN A 187 8.55 16.63 -4.48
CA GLN A 187 8.34 16.00 -5.78
C GLN A 187 9.47 16.30 -6.77
N ARG A 188 9.80 15.29 -7.58
CA ARG A 188 10.73 15.44 -8.71
C ARG A 188 10.06 16.15 -9.88
N PRO A 189 10.80 16.89 -10.71
CA PRO A 189 10.25 17.63 -11.85
C PRO A 189 9.51 16.78 -12.88
N TYR A 190 9.86 15.50 -12.99
CA TYR A 190 9.20 14.57 -13.92
C TYR A 190 7.81 14.12 -13.45
N VAL A 191 7.45 14.26 -12.18
CA VAL A 191 6.11 13.94 -11.66
C VAL A 191 5.12 15.01 -12.09
N LYS A 192 4.00 14.62 -12.68
CA LYS A 192 3.00 15.57 -13.23
C LYS A 192 1.68 15.54 -12.49
N CYS A 193 1.23 14.38 -12.03
CA CYS A 193 -0.04 14.26 -11.32
C CYS A 193 -0.13 12.93 -10.55
N PHE A 194 -1.17 12.85 -9.73
CA PHE A 194 -1.51 11.68 -8.94
C PHE A 194 -2.93 11.22 -9.25
N VAL A 195 -3.19 9.92 -9.09
CA VAL A 195 -4.53 9.34 -9.11
C VAL A 195 -4.73 8.55 -7.83
N GLU A 196 -5.71 8.95 -7.07
CA GLU A 196 -6.16 8.31 -5.83
C GLU A 196 -7.45 7.57 -6.13
N ASP A 197 -7.45 6.23 -6.05
CA ASP A 197 -8.59 5.38 -6.28
C ASP A 197 -8.98 4.67 -4.98
N CYS A 198 -10.04 5.15 -4.32
CA CYS A 198 -10.65 4.65 -3.10
C CYS A 198 -9.72 4.52 -1.86
N GLY A 199 -8.84 5.48 -1.65
CA GLY A 199 -7.96 5.53 -0.47
C GLY A 199 -8.66 5.99 0.81
N TYR A 200 -7.95 5.88 1.93
CA TYR A 200 -8.42 6.32 3.25
C TYR A 200 -7.73 7.61 3.72
N THR A 201 -8.40 8.34 4.62
CA THR A 201 -7.95 9.62 5.17
C THR A 201 -6.78 9.49 6.13
N SER A 202 -6.79 8.43 6.96
CA SER A 202 -5.70 8.09 7.88
C SER A 202 -5.74 6.62 8.27
N VAL A 203 -4.59 6.08 8.68
CA VAL A 203 -4.51 4.71 9.21
C VAL A 203 -5.36 4.57 10.47
N ARG A 204 -5.41 5.62 11.32
CA ARG A 204 -6.23 5.62 12.52
C ARG A 204 -7.72 5.48 12.20
N ASP A 205 -8.22 6.26 11.23
CA ASP A 205 -9.63 6.21 10.84
C ASP A 205 -9.98 4.87 10.20
N GLN A 206 -9.11 4.36 9.32
CA GLN A 206 -9.30 3.05 8.70
C GLN A 206 -9.38 1.94 9.76
N PHE A 207 -8.44 1.90 10.70
CA PHE A 207 -8.47 0.88 11.76
C PHE A 207 -9.63 1.06 12.73
N ALA A 208 -10.07 2.29 13.00
CA ALA A 208 -11.24 2.53 13.83
C ALA A 208 -12.52 2.01 13.18
N LYS A 209 -12.66 2.20 11.86
CA LYS A 209 -13.75 1.65 11.05
C LYS A 209 -13.75 0.13 11.09
N GLU A 210 -12.61 -0.50 10.72
CA GLU A 210 -12.48 -1.97 10.69
C GLU A 210 -12.72 -2.61 12.06
N LEU A 211 -12.20 -2.00 13.13
CA LEU A 211 -12.38 -2.48 14.50
C LEU A 211 -13.88 -2.49 14.89
N LYS A 212 -14.59 -1.44 14.49
CA LYS A 212 -16.04 -1.34 14.74
C LYS A 212 -16.84 -2.33 13.89
N GLU A 213 -16.53 -2.43 12.60
CA GLU A 213 -17.28 -3.26 11.65
C GLU A 213 -17.05 -4.76 11.87
N GLN A 214 -15.79 -5.17 12.11
CA GLN A 214 -15.45 -6.59 12.24
C GLN A 214 -15.63 -7.13 13.67
N PHE A 215 -15.39 -6.32 14.69
CA PHE A 215 -15.35 -6.77 16.08
C PHE A 215 -16.37 -6.08 16.98
N GLY A 216 -17.08 -5.04 16.51
CA GLY A 216 -18.02 -4.27 17.33
C GLY A 216 -17.36 -3.48 18.46
N LEU A 217 -16.05 -3.26 18.42
CA LEU A 217 -15.27 -2.66 19.50
C LEU A 217 -15.06 -1.14 19.26
N PRO A 218 -15.01 -0.33 20.33
CA PRO A 218 -14.67 1.08 20.23
C PRO A 218 -13.17 1.27 19.98
N ALA A 219 -12.83 2.37 19.29
CA ALA A 219 -11.43 2.71 19.02
C ALA A 219 -10.61 2.92 20.32
N PHE A 220 -11.14 3.71 21.26
CA PHE A 220 -10.49 3.94 22.55
C PHE A 220 -10.86 2.84 23.57
N PRO A 221 -9.92 2.36 24.37
CA PRO A 221 -8.48 2.68 24.41
C PRO A 221 -7.61 1.76 23.52
N LEU A 222 -8.20 0.78 22.82
CA LEU A 222 -7.49 -0.31 22.16
C LEU A 222 -6.56 0.20 21.04
N LEU A 223 -7.04 1.10 20.17
CA LEU A 223 -6.22 1.66 19.09
C LEU A 223 -5.11 2.58 19.59
N ASP A 224 -5.30 3.27 20.71
CA ASP A 224 -4.27 4.14 21.27
C ASP A 224 -3.09 3.32 21.78
N VAL A 225 -3.38 2.22 22.48
CA VAL A 225 -2.34 1.28 22.94
C VAL A 225 -1.71 0.56 21.74
N ALA A 226 -2.51 0.14 20.75
CA ALA A 226 -1.98 -0.48 19.53
C ALA A 226 -1.08 0.48 18.74
N SER A 227 -1.44 1.76 18.63
CA SER A 227 -0.64 2.81 17.98
C SER A 227 0.70 3.02 18.70
N TRP A 228 0.69 3.10 20.02
CA TRP A 228 1.90 3.21 20.83
C TRP A 228 2.80 1.98 20.66
N LEU A 229 2.25 0.77 20.71
CA LEU A 229 2.98 -0.48 20.47
C LEU A 229 3.53 -0.56 19.05
N CYS A 230 2.81 -0.05 18.04
CA CYS A 230 3.28 0.08 16.67
C CYS A 230 4.52 0.98 16.60
N GLY A 231 4.49 2.13 17.30
CA GLY A 231 5.63 3.01 17.42
C GLY A 231 6.87 2.31 17.98
N LEU A 232 6.70 1.55 19.07
CA LEU A 232 7.81 0.79 19.69
C LEU A 232 8.35 -0.34 18.81
N LYS A 233 7.46 -1.06 18.09
CA LYS A 233 7.83 -2.27 17.37
C LYS A 233 8.23 -2.03 15.92
N TYR A 234 7.60 -1.06 15.25
CA TYR A 234 7.74 -0.82 13.81
C TYR A 234 8.22 0.60 13.48
N GLY A 235 8.39 1.47 14.48
CA GLY A 235 8.94 2.81 14.34
C GLY A 235 8.02 3.79 13.63
N TRP A 236 6.69 3.63 13.75
CA TRP A 236 5.67 4.57 13.27
C TRP A 236 4.35 4.40 14.05
N THR A 237 3.54 5.45 14.09
CA THR A 237 2.27 5.48 14.83
C THR A 237 1.09 5.71 13.89
N PHE A 238 -0.12 5.30 14.30
CA PHE A 238 -1.32 5.50 13.50
C PHE A 238 -1.68 6.99 13.33
N GLY A 239 -1.29 7.83 14.30
CA GLY A 239 -1.57 9.26 14.27
C GLY A 239 -0.74 10.03 13.25
N GLU A 240 0.51 9.61 13.00
CA GLU A 240 1.36 10.26 11.99
C GLU A 240 1.05 9.79 10.57
N ALA A 241 0.45 8.61 10.41
CA ALA A 241 0.13 8.03 9.12
C ALA A 241 -1.22 8.56 8.58
N SER A 242 -1.20 9.81 8.13
CA SER A 242 -2.38 10.53 7.62
C SER A 242 -2.20 10.94 6.16
N SER A 243 -3.02 10.34 5.28
CA SER A 243 -3.10 10.73 3.87
C SER A 243 -3.62 12.16 3.72
N LEU A 244 -4.62 12.52 4.53
CA LEU A 244 -5.23 13.86 4.52
C LEU A 244 -4.21 14.96 4.84
N GLU A 245 -3.37 14.76 5.87
CA GLU A 245 -2.34 15.75 6.22
C GLU A 245 -1.24 15.87 5.16
N GLN A 246 -0.97 14.79 4.43
CA GLN A 246 -0.01 14.82 3.33
C GLN A 246 -0.59 15.50 2.08
N VAL A 247 -1.84 15.19 1.72
CA VAL A 247 -2.52 15.83 0.57
C VAL A 247 -2.57 17.35 0.73
N LYS A 248 -2.75 17.87 1.94
CA LYS A 248 -2.71 19.33 2.21
C LYS A 248 -1.39 20.00 1.79
N LYS A 249 -0.30 19.23 1.72
CA LYS A 249 1.02 19.71 1.29
C LYS A 249 1.23 19.55 -0.22
N SER A 250 0.41 18.75 -0.89
CA SER A 250 0.52 18.45 -2.32
C SER A 250 0.35 19.73 -3.15
N ARG A 251 1.22 19.89 -4.15
CA ARG A 251 1.18 21.02 -5.09
C ARG A 251 0.87 20.60 -6.52
N LEU A 252 0.77 19.30 -6.77
CA LEU A 252 0.48 18.75 -8.09
C LEU A 252 -0.99 18.32 -8.18
N PRO A 253 -1.58 18.32 -9.38
CA PRO A 253 -2.94 17.84 -9.59
C PRO A 253 -3.13 16.40 -9.10
N MET A 254 -4.29 16.13 -8.50
CA MET A 254 -4.69 14.80 -8.08
C MET A 254 -6.13 14.52 -8.53
N LEU A 255 -6.33 13.40 -9.21
CA LEU A 255 -7.65 12.86 -9.50
C LEU A 255 -8.08 11.98 -8.32
N PHE A 256 -9.27 12.25 -7.77
CA PHE A 256 -9.91 11.43 -6.75
C PHE A 256 -11.01 10.60 -7.37
N ILE A 257 -10.95 9.28 -7.18
CA ILE A 257 -11.96 8.31 -7.61
C ILE A 257 -12.58 7.72 -6.34
N PRO A 258 -13.78 8.19 -5.93
CA PRO A 258 -14.38 7.71 -4.68
C PRO A 258 -14.98 6.30 -4.86
N VAL A 259 -15.06 5.55 -3.75
CA VAL A 259 -15.84 4.31 -3.70
C VAL A 259 -17.31 4.63 -3.92
N SER A 260 -17.95 3.97 -4.89
CA SER A 260 -19.40 4.03 -5.04
C SER A 260 -20.05 3.15 -3.95
N TYR A 261 -20.77 3.77 -3.01
CA TYR A 261 -21.56 3.07 -1.99
C TYR A 261 -22.90 2.54 -2.52
N THR A 262 -23.14 2.56 -3.82
CA THR A 262 -24.43 2.16 -4.43
C THR A 262 -24.76 0.67 -4.33
N HIS A 263 -23.89 -0.15 -3.75
CA HIS A 263 -24.11 -1.60 -3.56
C HIS A 263 -24.17 -2.04 -2.09
N LEU A 264 -24.35 -1.12 -1.13
CA LEU A 264 -24.49 -1.41 0.30
C LEU A 264 -25.92 -1.14 0.82
N THR A 265 -26.94 -1.42 -0.01
CA THR A 265 -28.34 -1.50 0.43
C THR A 265 -28.87 -2.90 0.24
#